data_4cdb9fabbfbd53b6cf222c1e4dbff902
#
_entry.id   4cdb9fabbfbd53b6cf222c1e4dbff902
#
_cell.length_a   1.000
_cell.length_b   1.000
_cell.length_c   1.000
_cell.angle_alpha   90.00
_cell.angle_beta   90.00
_cell.angle_gamma   90.00
#
_symmetry.space_group_name_H-M   'P 1'
#
loop_
_entity.id
_entity.type
_entity.pdbx_description
1 polymer ?
#
loop_
_entity_poly.entity_id
_entity_poly.type
_entity_poly.pdbx_seq_one_letter_code
_entity_poly.pdbx_strand_id
1 'polypeptide(L)'
;MAENIRTFDGGDRYFQANSHAQGLTGSGPWGAFEPRFYFTKYPDGLEGDPARGWGFRTEIGTAVVPTFESFKKFMPKENWWPRDEMWNKHYFGQNAFNAAPDRYDASITKGFGKPEGIEDYCRKAQLVNIESNKAMYEGWLDRMWEDASGIMTWMGQSAYPSMVWQTYDYYYDLTGAFWGGKISL
;
A
#
# COMPACT_ATOMS: atom_id res chain seq x y z
N MET A 1 25.56 14.04 3.32
CA MET A 1 25.07 12.92 4.18
C MET A 1 25.98 11.70 4.06
N ALA A 2 26.23 11.13 2.89
CA ALA A 2 27.12 9.96 2.73
C ALA A 2 28.52 10.16 3.32
N GLU A 3 29.10 11.33 3.15
CA GLU A 3 30.41 11.67 3.73
C GLU A 3 30.37 11.70 5.27
N ASN A 4 29.31 12.28 5.85
CA ASN A 4 29.14 12.29 7.31
C ASN A 4 28.98 10.88 7.88
N ILE A 5 28.27 9.99 7.19
CA ILE A 5 28.15 8.59 7.61
C ILE A 5 29.50 7.90 7.57
N ARG A 6 30.29 8.08 6.51
CA ARG A 6 31.64 7.51 6.42
C ARG A 6 32.57 8.06 7.51
N THR A 7 32.44 9.34 7.82
CA THR A 7 33.33 10.01 8.77
C THR A 7 33.01 9.68 10.23
N PHE A 8 31.71 9.61 10.56
CA PHE A 8 31.26 9.55 11.96
C PHE A 8 30.65 8.20 12.35
N ASP A 9 30.37 7.30 11.41
CA ASP A 9 29.68 6.02 11.66
C ASP A 9 30.52 4.80 11.22
N GLY A 10 31.84 4.94 11.17
CA GLY A 10 32.76 3.86 10.84
C GLY A 10 32.79 3.40 9.39
N GLY A 11 31.84 3.82 8.57
CA GLY A 11 31.77 3.56 7.12
C GLY A 11 31.42 2.13 6.70
N ASP A 12 31.03 1.28 7.62
CA ASP A 12 30.67 -0.13 7.40
C ASP A 12 29.19 -0.36 7.14
N ARG A 13 28.36 0.66 7.29
CA ARG A 13 26.90 0.58 7.04
C ARG A 13 26.56 0.90 5.60
N TYR A 14 25.64 0.12 5.06
CA TYR A 14 25.07 0.40 3.75
C TYR A 14 24.31 1.73 3.76
N PHE A 15 24.63 2.60 2.81
CA PHE A 15 23.93 3.87 2.61
C PHE A 15 23.29 3.92 1.23
N GLN A 16 22.00 4.18 1.20
CA GLN A 16 21.24 4.40 -0.02
C GLN A 16 20.72 5.83 -0.07
N ALA A 17 21.01 6.53 -1.16
CA ALA A 17 20.71 7.95 -1.30
C ALA A 17 19.21 8.25 -1.53
N ASN A 18 18.48 7.30 -2.08
CA ASN A 18 17.04 7.40 -2.33
C ASN A 18 16.40 6.01 -2.35
N SER A 19 15.07 5.94 -2.22
CA SER A 19 14.34 4.69 -2.18
C SER A 19 14.22 3.96 -3.51
N HIS A 20 14.51 4.62 -4.62
CA HIS A 20 14.49 4.02 -5.97
C HIS A 20 15.91 3.90 -6.54
N ALA A 21 16.81 3.33 -5.78
CA ALA A 21 18.14 3.01 -6.28
C ALA A 21 18.14 1.67 -7.02
N GLN A 22 19.08 1.53 -7.96
CA GLN A 22 19.30 0.29 -8.70
C GLN A 22 20.02 -0.76 -7.84
N GLY A 23 19.85 -2.02 -8.16
CA GLY A 23 20.55 -3.15 -7.54
C GLY A 23 19.70 -3.87 -6.51
N LEU A 24 20.19 -4.00 -5.28
CA LEU A 24 19.57 -4.82 -4.23
C LEU A 24 18.23 -4.30 -3.72
N THR A 25 17.88 -3.06 -4.01
CA THR A 25 16.70 -2.40 -3.48
C THR A 25 15.85 -1.82 -4.60
N GLY A 26 14.57 -1.66 -4.30
CA GLY A 26 13.64 -1.04 -5.22
C GLY A 26 12.43 -0.48 -4.49
N SER A 27 11.61 0.29 -5.20
CA SER A 27 10.42 0.90 -4.67
C SER A 27 9.18 0.46 -5.44
N GLY A 28 8.04 0.29 -4.75
CA GLY A 28 6.81 -0.30 -5.27
C GLY A 28 6.77 -1.84 -5.16
N PRO A 29 5.68 -2.46 -5.59
CA PRO A 29 4.50 -1.84 -6.21
C PRO A 29 3.61 -1.07 -5.23
N TRP A 30 2.82 -0.12 -5.77
CA TRP A 30 1.81 0.61 -5.01
C TRP A 30 0.45 0.47 -5.70
N GLY A 31 -0.47 -0.21 -5.09
CA GLY A 31 -1.81 -0.38 -5.63
C GLY A 31 -2.57 -1.53 -4.99
N ALA A 32 -3.88 -1.54 -5.14
CA ALA A 32 -4.73 -2.63 -4.69
C ALA A 32 -4.68 -3.77 -5.73
N PHE A 33 -3.69 -4.63 -5.61
CA PHE A 33 -3.52 -5.79 -6.48
C PHE A 33 -4.24 -7.01 -5.92
N GLU A 34 -4.62 -7.92 -6.80
CA GLU A 34 -5.11 -9.23 -6.38
C GLU A 34 -4.02 -9.99 -5.61
N PRO A 35 -4.38 -10.78 -4.57
CA PRO A 35 -3.41 -11.50 -3.73
C PRO A 35 -2.36 -12.29 -4.52
N ARG A 36 -2.77 -13.02 -5.57
CA ARG A 36 -1.84 -13.81 -6.40
C ARG A 36 -0.71 -13.02 -7.04
N PHE A 37 -0.90 -11.72 -7.24
CA PHE A 37 0.10 -10.83 -7.83
C PHE A 37 1.41 -10.86 -7.03
N TYR A 38 1.31 -10.92 -5.71
CA TYR A 38 2.46 -10.90 -4.81
C TYR A 38 3.22 -12.22 -4.71
N PHE A 39 2.75 -13.27 -5.41
CA PHE A 39 3.43 -14.56 -5.52
C PHE A 39 4.03 -14.79 -6.91
N THR A 40 4.00 -13.81 -7.78
CA THR A 40 4.62 -13.88 -9.10
C THR A 40 6.12 -13.58 -9.01
N LYS A 41 6.89 -14.06 -9.99
CA LYS A 41 8.33 -13.80 -10.07
C LYS A 41 8.67 -12.31 -10.17
N TYR A 42 7.78 -11.52 -10.73
CA TYR A 42 7.95 -10.08 -10.92
C TYR A 42 6.68 -9.36 -10.45
N PRO A 43 6.55 -9.11 -9.13
CA PRO A 43 5.31 -8.59 -8.56
C PRO A 43 4.97 -7.16 -8.98
N ASP A 44 5.92 -6.42 -9.55
CA ASP A 44 5.69 -5.11 -10.14
C ASP A 44 5.20 -5.16 -11.60
N GLY A 45 5.05 -6.37 -12.15
CA GLY A 45 4.54 -6.60 -13.50
C GLY A 45 5.55 -6.38 -14.63
N LEU A 46 6.84 -6.24 -14.30
CA LEU A 46 7.91 -6.04 -15.29
C LEU A 46 8.85 -7.25 -15.33
N GLU A 47 8.41 -8.28 -15.99
CA GLU A 47 9.20 -9.50 -16.19
C GLU A 47 10.51 -9.20 -16.93
N GLY A 48 11.61 -9.73 -16.39
CA GLY A 48 12.94 -9.56 -16.96
C GLY A 48 13.72 -8.35 -16.48
N ASP A 49 13.11 -7.50 -15.65
CA ASP A 49 13.83 -6.37 -15.01
C ASP A 49 14.19 -6.74 -13.55
N PRO A 50 15.43 -7.14 -13.26
CA PRO A 50 15.85 -7.55 -11.92
C PRO A 50 15.80 -6.39 -10.89
N ALA A 51 15.83 -5.15 -11.35
CA ALA A 51 15.71 -3.98 -10.47
C ALA A 51 14.28 -3.80 -9.94
N ARG A 52 13.32 -4.49 -10.53
CA ARG A 52 11.89 -4.41 -10.20
C ARG A 52 11.31 -5.75 -9.73
N GLY A 53 12.17 -6.70 -9.43
CA GLY A 53 11.80 -7.99 -8.85
C GLY A 53 11.71 -7.95 -7.33
N TRP A 54 11.92 -9.10 -6.70
CA TRP A 54 11.80 -9.28 -5.24
C TRP A 54 12.75 -8.37 -4.43
N GLY A 55 13.92 -8.78 -4.13
CA GLY A 55 14.93 -8.04 -3.37
C GLY A 55 14.43 -7.45 -2.05
N PHE A 56 15.01 -6.32 -1.66
CA PHE A 56 14.57 -5.50 -0.54
C PHE A 56 13.74 -4.32 -1.06
N ARG A 57 12.48 -4.24 -0.68
CA ARG A 57 11.62 -3.12 -1.07
C ARG A 57 11.64 -2.03 -0.02
N THR A 58 12.17 -0.88 -0.42
CA THR A 58 12.25 0.32 0.42
C THR A 58 10.93 1.04 0.55
N GLU A 59 10.01 0.78 -0.36
CA GLU A 59 8.63 1.26 -0.33
C GLU A 59 7.73 0.24 -1.00
N ILE A 60 6.69 -0.22 -0.32
CA ILE A 60 5.65 -1.07 -0.89
C ILE A 60 4.34 -0.80 -0.17
N GLY A 61 3.23 -0.78 -0.89
CA GLY A 61 1.94 -0.54 -0.24
C GLY A 61 0.76 -0.51 -1.18
N THR A 62 -0.41 -0.36 -0.58
CA THR A 62 -1.69 -0.22 -1.29
C THR A 62 -2.40 1.05 -0.86
N ALA A 63 -3.25 1.60 -1.73
CA ALA A 63 -4.22 2.60 -1.29
C ALA A 63 -5.17 1.96 -0.25
N VAL A 64 -5.53 2.72 0.77
CA VAL A 64 -6.31 2.22 1.89
C VAL A 64 -7.48 3.14 2.18
N VAL A 65 -8.69 2.63 1.99
CA VAL A 65 -9.91 3.30 2.44
C VAL A 65 -10.03 3.09 3.95
N PRO A 66 -10.22 4.13 4.77
CA PRO A 66 -10.36 3.98 6.22
C PRO A 66 -11.67 3.30 6.60
N THR A 67 -11.84 3.02 7.88
CA THR A 67 -13.13 2.59 8.42
C THR A 67 -14.21 3.64 8.15
N PHE A 68 -15.48 3.24 8.10
CA PHE A 68 -16.57 4.19 7.92
C PHE A 68 -16.61 5.23 9.06
N GLU A 69 -16.29 4.82 10.28
CA GLU A 69 -16.22 5.72 11.43
C GLU A 69 -15.18 6.84 11.24
N SER A 70 -14.02 6.52 10.69
CA SER A 70 -13.01 7.51 10.36
C SER A 70 -13.37 8.32 9.11
N PHE A 71 -13.93 7.68 8.09
CA PHE A 71 -14.37 8.34 6.86
C PHE A 71 -15.35 9.49 7.14
N LYS A 72 -16.32 9.28 8.03
CA LYS A 72 -17.31 10.29 8.44
C LYS A 72 -16.69 11.55 9.07
N LYS A 73 -15.49 11.44 9.63
CA LYS A 73 -14.84 12.57 10.33
C LYS A 73 -14.30 13.63 9.39
N PHE A 74 -14.02 13.26 8.13
CA PHE A 74 -13.40 14.19 7.18
C PHE A 74 -14.21 14.40 5.89
N MET A 75 -15.08 13.47 5.53
CA MET A 75 -15.88 13.58 4.32
C MET A 75 -17.24 14.23 4.62
N PRO A 76 -17.62 15.36 3.99
CA PRO A 76 -18.94 15.93 4.12
C PRO A 76 -20.03 14.92 3.72
N LYS A 77 -21.16 14.91 4.44
CA LYS A 77 -22.20 13.91 4.26
C LYS A 77 -22.78 13.87 2.84
N GLU A 78 -22.90 14.99 2.22
CA GLU A 78 -23.37 15.17 0.85
C GLU A 78 -22.42 14.55 -0.21
N ASN A 79 -21.14 14.34 0.15
CA ASN A 79 -20.12 13.76 -0.72
C ASN A 79 -19.81 12.27 -0.38
N TRP A 80 -20.59 11.65 0.52
CA TRP A 80 -20.30 10.27 0.91
C TRP A 80 -20.49 9.29 -0.23
N TRP A 81 -21.60 9.39 -0.96
CA TRP A 81 -21.97 8.43 -1.99
C TRP A 81 -23.03 8.99 -2.96
N PRO A 82 -22.91 8.75 -4.28
CA PRO A 82 -21.78 8.10 -4.95
C PRO A 82 -20.48 8.92 -4.88
N ARG A 83 -19.34 8.29 -5.20
CA ARG A 83 -18.04 8.98 -5.24
C ARG A 83 -18.07 10.17 -6.21
N ASP A 84 -17.55 11.30 -5.76
CA ASP A 84 -17.47 12.55 -6.51
C ASP A 84 -16.08 13.21 -6.44
N GLU A 85 -15.96 14.47 -6.86
CA GLU A 85 -14.70 15.22 -6.88
C GLU A 85 -14.10 15.48 -5.48
N MET A 86 -14.90 15.45 -4.43
CA MET A 86 -14.39 15.65 -3.06
C MET A 86 -13.42 14.50 -2.67
N TRP A 87 -13.65 13.31 -3.17
CA TRP A 87 -12.77 12.17 -2.93
C TRP A 87 -11.35 12.39 -3.49
N ASN A 88 -11.21 13.15 -4.60
CA ASN A 88 -9.90 13.53 -5.14
C ASN A 88 -9.07 14.35 -4.15
N LYS A 89 -9.72 15.21 -3.34
CA LYS A 89 -9.05 16.01 -2.31
C LYS A 89 -8.51 15.15 -1.16
N HIS A 90 -9.05 13.95 -1.02
CA HIS A 90 -8.62 12.95 -0.04
C HIS A 90 -7.81 11.80 -0.68
N TYR A 91 -7.14 12.11 -1.79
CA TYR A 91 -6.24 11.21 -2.50
C TYR A 91 -6.90 9.93 -3.03
N PHE A 92 -8.14 10.01 -3.50
CA PHE A 92 -8.85 8.87 -4.07
C PHE A 92 -9.66 9.28 -5.30
N GLY A 93 -9.00 9.34 -6.47
CA GLY A 93 -9.62 9.78 -7.71
C GLY A 93 -8.63 9.87 -8.87
N GLN A 94 -8.98 10.61 -9.90
CA GLN A 94 -8.21 10.69 -11.16
C GLN A 94 -6.78 11.20 -11.00
N ASN A 95 -6.53 12.06 -10.02
CA ASN A 95 -5.23 12.66 -9.76
C ASN A 95 -4.42 11.91 -8.68
N ALA A 96 -4.95 10.84 -8.14
CA ALA A 96 -4.28 10.04 -7.14
C ALA A 96 -3.34 9.04 -7.81
N PHE A 97 -2.05 9.26 -7.65
CA PHE A 97 -1.04 8.34 -8.15
C PHE A 97 -1.20 6.95 -7.49
N ASN A 98 -1.41 5.92 -8.29
CA ASN A 98 -1.63 4.53 -7.85
C ASN A 98 -2.85 4.24 -6.95
N ALA A 99 -3.62 5.23 -6.57
CA ALA A 99 -4.89 5.05 -5.90
C ALA A 99 -6.05 5.09 -6.92
N ALA A 100 -5.94 4.30 -7.98
CA ALA A 100 -6.96 4.23 -9.03
C ALA A 100 -8.26 3.63 -8.48
N PRO A 101 -9.32 4.44 -8.29
CA PRO A 101 -10.58 3.98 -7.74
C PRO A 101 -11.19 2.83 -8.51
N ASP A 102 -11.09 2.86 -9.84
CA ASP A 102 -11.69 1.84 -10.70
C ASP A 102 -11.09 0.45 -10.48
N ARG A 103 -9.78 0.36 -10.26
CA ARG A 103 -9.13 -0.90 -9.90
C ARG A 103 -9.60 -1.39 -8.54
N TYR A 104 -9.73 -0.47 -7.59
CA TYR A 104 -10.21 -0.77 -6.25
C TYR A 104 -11.65 -1.27 -6.27
N ASP A 105 -12.52 -0.56 -7.00
CA ASP A 105 -13.93 -0.92 -7.21
C ASP A 105 -14.07 -2.28 -7.90
N ALA A 106 -13.21 -2.56 -8.88
CA ALA A 106 -13.17 -3.87 -9.55
C ALA A 106 -12.79 -4.99 -8.57
N SER A 107 -11.79 -4.78 -7.71
CA SER A 107 -11.37 -5.73 -6.68
C SER A 107 -12.49 -5.98 -5.66
N ILE A 108 -13.14 -4.91 -5.19
CA ILE A 108 -14.30 -5.02 -4.28
C ILE A 108 -15.42 -5.82 -4.95
N THR A 109 -15.82 -5.44 -6.16
CA THR A 109 -16.95 -6.07 -6.85
C THR A 109 -16.68 -7.55 -7.13
N LYS A 110 -15.47 -7.88 -7.55
CA LYS A 110 -15.05 -9.25 -7.85
C LYS A 110 -15.01 -10.14 -6.61
N GLY A 111 -14.45 -9.63 -5.51
CA GLY A 111 -14.26 -10.41 -4.28
C GLY A 111 -15.50 -10.45 -3.38
N PHE A 112 -16.23 -9.34 -3.28
CA PHE A 112 -17.24 -9.13 -2.23
C PHE A 112 -18.59 -8.63 -2.75
N GLY A 113 -18.76 -8.52 -4.07
CA GLY A 113 -19.96 -8.01 -4.69
C GLY A 113 -20.05 -6.48 -4.71
N LYS A 114 -20.96 -5.95 -5.55
CA LYS A 114 -21.17 -4.52 -5.70
C LYS A 114 -21.57 -3.86 -4.36
N PRO A 115 -20.95 -2.74 -3.98
CA PRO A 115 -21.32 -2.02 -2.77
C PRO A 115 -22.73 -1.42 -2.84
N GLU A 116 -23.47 -1.49 -1.74
CA GLU A 116 -24.82 -0.95 -1.62
C GLU A 116 -24.85 0.50 -1.07
N GLY A 117 -23.70 1.05 -0.71
CA GLY A 117 -23.53 2.40 -0.19
C GLY A 117 -22.17 2.58 0.48
N ILE A 118 -21.94 3.74 1.08
CA ILE A 118 -20.63 4.10 1.62
C ILE A 118 -20.16 3.19 2.77
N GLU A 119 -21.04 2.83 3.69
CA GLU A 119 -20.67 1.97 4.82
C GLU A 119 -20.28 0.58 4.34
N ASP A 120 -21.05 0.00 3.43
CA ASP A 120 -20.72 -1.28 2.80
C ASP A 120 -19.46 -1.18 1.94
N TYR A 121 -19.25 -0.05 1.24
CA TYR A 121 -18.03 0.22 0.51
C TYR A 121 -16.81 0.21 1.43
N CYS A 122 -16.82 0.96 2.51
CA CYS A 122 -15.73 1.00 3.48
C CYS A 122 -15.45 -0.40 4.06
N ARG A 123 -16.48 -1.15 4.42
CA ARG A 123 -16.33 -2.51 4.95
C ARG A 123 -15.68 -3.46 3.94
N LYS A 124 -16.15 -3.47 2.70
CA LYS A 124 -15.57 -4.29 1.62
C LYS A 124 -14.15 -3.86 1.26
N ALA A 125 -13.89 -2.56 1.29
CA ALA A 125 -12.56 -2.00 1.10
C ALA A 125 -11.57 -2.47 2.18
N GLN A 126 -11.99 -2.56 3.44
CA GLN A 126 -11.15 -3.15 4.49
C GLN A 126 -10.76 -4.60 4.17
N LEU A 127 -11.70 -5.41 3.64
CA LEU A 127 -11.40 -6.79 3.25
C LEU A 127 -10.39 -6.86 2.11
N VAL A 128 -10.53 -6.03 1.08
CA VAL A 128 -9.54 -5.91 0.00
C VAL A 128 -8.17 -5.54 0.55
N ASN A 129 -8.10 -4.60 1.50
CA ASN A 129 -6.84 -4.20 2.12
C ASN A 129 -6.23 -5.31 2.99
N ILE A 130 -7.05 -6.06 3.73
CA ILE A 130 -6.57 -7.23 4.49
C ILE A 130 -5.92 -8.23 3.53
N GLU A 131 -6.63 -8.65 2.49
CA GLU A 131 -6.14 -9.66 1.55
C GLU A 131 -4.88 -9.20 0.80
N SER A 132 -4.87 -7.96 0.28
CA SER A 132 -3.74 -7.43 -0.47
C SER A 132 -2.49 -7.29 0.40
N ASN A 133 -2.62 -6.73 1.61
CA ASN A 133 -1.49 -6.54 2.50
C ASN A 133 -0.99 -7.87 3.06
N LYS A 134 -1.90 -8.79 3.42
CA LYS A 134 -1.53 -10.14 3.82
C LYS A 134 -0.69 -10.82 2.73
N ALA A 135 -1.18 -10.84 1.51
CA ALA A 135 -0.49 -11.45 0.38
C ALA A 135 0.86 -10.77 0.06
N MET A 136 0.94 -9.45 0.24
CA MET A 136 2.18 -8.69 0.07
C MET A 136 3.29 -9.18 1.03
N TYR A 137 2.98 -9.34 2.31
CA TYR A 137 3.93 -9.88 3.28
C TYR A 137 4.25 -11.34 3.03
N GLU A 138 3.23 -12.17 2.81
CA GLU A 138 3.41 -13.61 2.57
C GLU A 138 4.20 -13.89 1.29
N GLY A 139 3.99 -13.11 0.23
CA GLY A 139 4.75 -13.26 -1.02
C GLY A 139 6.24 -13.01 -0.83
N TRP A 140 6.63 -12.04 0.03
CA TRP A 140 8.03 -11.81 0.38
C TRP A 140 8.57 -12.88 1.33
N LEU A 141 7.77 -13.34 2.28
CA LEU A 141 8.17 -14.44 3.17
C LEU A 141 8.39 -15.74 2.40
N ASP A 142 7.56 -16.04 1.40
CA ASP A 142 7.70 -17.22 0.51
C ASP A 142 9.04 -17.22 -0.23
N ARG A 143 9.60 -16.05 -0.51
CA ARG A 143 10.86 -15.84 -1.23
C ARG A 143 12.04 -15.43 -0.34
N MET A 144 11.83 -15.40 0.97
CA MET A 144 12.83 -14.92 1.92
C MET A 144 14.13 -15.74 1.81
N TRP A 145 15.23 -15.00 1.63
CA TRP A 145 16.60 -15.51 1.50
C TRP A 145 16.92 -16.23 0.18
N GLU A 146 15.97 -16.42 -0.71
CA GLU A 146 16.25 -16.80 -2.09
C GLU A 146 16.47 -15.55 -2.95
N ASP A 147 15.41 -14.85 -3.28
CA ASP A 147 15.44 -13.66 -4.08
C ASP A 147 14.71 -12.46 -3.42
N ALA A 148 14.23 -12.63 -2.19
CA ALA A 148 13.70 -11.57 -1.33
C ALA A 148 14.49 -11.46 -0.02
N SER A 149 14.60 -10.24 0.52
CA SER A 149 15.31 -9.99 1.79
C SER A 149 14.56 -9.08 2.75
N GLY A 150 13.48 -8.47 2.34
CA GLY A 150 12.61 -7.67 3.22
C GLY A 150 11.79 -6.62 2.51
N ILE A 151 10.89 -6.03 3.28
CA ILE A 151 10.04 -4.92 2.83
C ILE A 151 9.91 -3.85 3.90
N MET A 152 9.79 -2.60 3.48
CA MET A 152 9.34 -1.48 4.29
C MET A 152 8.03 -0.96 3.71
N THR A 153 7.01 -0.92 4.54
CA THR A 153 5.67 -0.48 4.11
C THR A 153 5.62 1.03 3.90
N TRP A 154 5.17 1.44 2.74
CA TRP A 154 4.80 2.80 2.45
C TRP A 154 3.28 2.92 2.51
N MET A 155 2.71 3.55 3.54
CA MET A 155 3.39 4.09 4.68
C MET A 155 2.61 3.80 5.98
N GLY A 156 3.17 4.22 7.12
CA GLY A 156 2.52 4.02 8.41
C GLY A 156 1.24 4.82 8.57
N GLN A 157 1.30 6.15 8.33
CA GLN A 157 0.19 7.06 8.54
C GLN A 157 0.22 8.21 7.53
N SER A 158 -0.94 8.66 7.10
CA SER A 158 -1.08 9.81 6.22
C SER A 158 -0.89 11.13 6.97
N ALA A 159 -0.38 12.16 6.28
CA ALA A 159 -0.18 13.50 6.83
C ALA A 159 -1.46 14.32 6.99
N TYR A 160 -2.55 13.90 6.37
CA TYR A 160 -3.88 14.50 6.45
C TYR A 160 -4.95 13.43 6.24
N PRO A 161 -6.22 13.67 6.60
CA PRO A 161 -7.30 12.69 6.39
C PRO A 161 -7.43 12.34 4.92
N SER A 162 -7.07 11.11 4.55
CA SER A 162 -7.02 10.67 3.15
C SER A 162 -7.15 9.16 3.00
N MET A 163 -7.24 8.72 1.76
CA MET A 163 -7.29 7.32 1.36
C MET A 163 -5.99 6.90 0.65
N VAL A 164 -4.88 7.47 1.09
CA VAL A 164 -3.53 7.15 0.63
C VAL A 164 -3.04 5.85 1.29
N TRP A 165 -1.87 5.37 0.88
CA TRP A 165 -1.20 4.25 1.54
C TRP A 165 -1.03 4.51 3.04
N GLN A 166 -1.66 3.73 3.87
CA GLN A 166 -1.65 3.93 5.32
C GLN A 166 -1.94 2.62 6.05
N THR A 167 -1.17 2.36 7.11
CA THR A 167 -1.41 1.25 8.02
C THR A 167 -2.37 1.67 9.14
N TYR A 168 -2.17 2.88 9.64
CA TYR A 168 -3.07 3.61 10.53
C TYR A 168 -3.66 4.78 9.75
N ASP A 169 -4.93 5.04 9.92
CA ASP A 169 -5.49 6.24 9.34
C ASP A 169 -5.06 7.52 10.09
N TYR A 170 -5.47 8.67 9.57
CA TYR A 170 -5.11 9.96 10.19
C TYR A 170 -5.54 10.07 11.66
N TYR A 171 -6.58 9.37 12.05
CA TYR A 171 -7.14 9.39 13.41
C TYR A 171 -6.60 8.26 14.31
N TYR A 172 -5.54 7.59 13.88
CA TYR A 172 -4.91 6.44 14.55
C TYR A 172 -5.80 5.19 14.65
N ASP A 173 -6.85 5.11 13.84
CA ASP A 173 -7.65 3.89 13.76
C ASP A 173 -6.94 2.84 12.89
N LEU A 174 -7.11 1.58 13.25
CA LEU A 174 -6.49 0.46 12.54
C LEU A 174 -7.23 0.18 11.25
N THR A 175 -6.49 0.09 10.15
CA THR A 175 -7.05 -0.22 8.84
C THR A 175 -6.90 -1.69 8.47
N GLY A 176 -7.52 -2.10 7.36
CA GLY A 176 -7.31 -3.43 6.79
C GLY A 176 -5.84 -3.72 6.45
N ALA A 177 -5.04 -2.69 6.15
CA ALA A 177 -3.60 -2.86 5.92
C ALA A 177 -2.86 -3.32 7.18
N PHE A 178 -3.19 -2.76 8.34
CA PHE A 178 -2.64 -3.23 9.62
C PHE A 178 -3.00 -4.70 9.88
N TRP A 179 -4.26 -5.05 9.75
CA TRP A 179 -4.72 -6.40 10.04
C TRP A 179 -4.14 -7.43 9.07
N GLY A 180 -4.04 -7.08 7.78
CA GLY A 180 -3.39 -7.93 6.77
C GLY A 180 -1.92 -8.21 7.13
N GLY A 181 -1.15 -7.17 7.44
CA GLY A 181 0.24 -7.34 7.89
C GLY A 181 0.36 -8.15 9.18
N LYS A 182 -0.49 -7.88 10.17
CA LYS A 182 -0.47 -8.62 11.45
C LYS A 182 -0.77 -10.11 11.33
N ILE A 183 -1.66 -10.50 10.40
CA ILE A 183 -2.04 -11.91 10.23
C ILE A 183 -0.94 -12.71 9.52
N SER A 184 -0.13 -12.06 8.68
CA SER A 184 0.94 -12.69 7.90
C SER A 184 2.28 -12.81 8.63
N LEU A 185 2.43 -12.18 9.79
CA LEU A 185 3.62 -12.24 10.65
C LEU A 185 3.41 -13.16 11.85
#